data_efa99bc837794d947fbfef10015d7b5b
#
_entry.id   efa99bc837794d947fbfef10015d7b5b
#
_cell.length_a   1.000
_cell.length_b   1.000
_cell.length_c   1.000
_cell.angle_alpha   90.00
_cell.angle_beta   90.00
_cell.angle_gamma   90.00
#
_symmetry.space_group_name_H-M   'P 1'
#
loop_
_entity.id
_entity.type
_entity.pdbx_description
1 polymer ?
#
loop_
_entity_poly.entity_id
_entity_poly.type
_entity_poly.pdbx_seq_one_letter_code
_entity_poly.pdbx_strand_id
1 'polypeptide(L)'
;MWEELFQVTCRLLGVILEETTPEELQNHVTVRPSVLEVLLEIAKICDVYLMEHVLDDESEEKVLSALSEAGLFTGGGLVREKVLFCSTEIGRTSFVRQLEPDWHIDSSPEIVHQLSRFIKYQLHISPQQTERVSPNVFSSASLEQFFGGLDQR
;
A
#
# COMPACT_ATOMS: atom_id res chain seq x y z
N MET A 1 -20.29 -14.26 -17.07
CA MET A 1 -20.63 -13.19 -16.15
C MET A 1 -19.37 -12.65 -15.49
N TRP A 2 -19.19 -11.37 -15.47
CA TRP A 2 -17.99 -10.75 -14.94
C TRP A 2 -18.20 -10.38 -13.49
N GLU A 3 -17.36 -10.90 -12.62
CA GLU A 3 -17.25 -10.35 -11.29
C GLU A 3 -16.15 -9.29 -11.33
N GLU A 4 -16.50 -8.08 -10.96
CA GLU A 4 -15.51 -7.03 -10.86
C GLU A 4 -14.60 -7.33 -9.67
N LEU A 5 -13.29 -7.33 -9.91
CA LEU A 5 -12.33 -7.46 -8.84
C LEU A 5 -12.36 -6.20 -7.97
N PHE A 6 -12.29 -6.37 -6.66
CA PHE A 6 -12.07 -5.23 -5.78
C PHE A 6 -10.77 -4.55 -6.15
N GLN A 7 -10.80 -3.23 -6.19
CA GLN A 7 -9.60 -2.43 -6.41
C GLN A 7 -9.02 -2.00 -5.07
N VAL A 8 -7.72 -2.21 -4.90
CA VAL A 8 -6.99 -1.88 -3.69
C VAL A 8 -5.80 -1.01 -4.08
N THR A 9 -5.65 0.11 -3.40
CA THR A 9 -4.46 0.94 -3.50
C THR A 9 -3.70 0.85 -2.18
N CYS A 10 -2.37 0.83 -2.23
CA CYS A 10 -1.56 0.62 -1.04
C CYS A 10 -0.27 1.42 -1.11
N ARG A 11 0.03 2.14 -0.03
CA ARG A 11 1.31 2.82 0.15
C ARG A 11 2.41 1.80 0.40
N LEU A 12 3.62 2.10 -0.06
CA LEU A 12 4.79 1.25 0.18
C LEU A 12 5.44 1.51 1.53
N LEU A 13 5.77 2.77 1.84
CA LEU A 13 6.47 3.13 3.08
C LEU A 13 5.62 2.78 4.32
N GLY A 14 6.25 2.07 5.25
CA GLY A 14 5.61 1.70 6.51
C GLY A 14 4.54 0.62 6.39
N VAL A 15 4.23 0.14 5.18
CA VAL A 15 3.24 -0.92 4.94
C VAL A 15 3.92 -2.15 4.34
N ILE A 16 4.50 -1.98 3.16
CA ILE A 16 5.20 -3.05 2.42
C ILE A 16 6.70 -3.02 2.73
N LEU A 17 7.25 -1.82 2.88
CA LEU A 17 8.66 -1.59 3.14
C LEU A 17 8.88 -1.29 4.63
N GLU A 18 10.07 -1.62 5.13
CA GLU A 18 10.47 -1.29 6.50
C GLU A 18 10.73 0.20 6.66
N GLU A 19 11.22 0.84 5.60
CA GLU A 19 11.46 2.29 5.59
C GLU A 19 10.15 3.05 5.78
N THR A 20 10.24 4.23 6.39
CA THR A 20 9.07 5.05 6.71
C THR A 20 9.10 6.43 6.08
N THR A 21 10.25 6.84 5.52
CA THR A 21 10.40 8.16 4.89
C THR A 21 11.00 8.03 3.49
N PRO A 22 10.66 8.96 2.57
CA PRO A 22 11.25 8.96 1.23
C PRO A 22 12.78 9.11 1.24
N GLU A 23 13.32 9.81 2.23
CA GLU A 23 14.76 10.01 2.38
C GLU A 23 15.48 8.69 2.61
N GLU A 24 14.89 7.78 3.38
CA GLU A 24 15.48 6.47 3.61
C GLU A 24 15.60 5.66 2.33
N LEU A 25 14.68 5.86 1.39
CA LEU A 25 14.68 5.14 0.11
C LEU A 25 15.87 5.53 -0.78
N GLN A 26 16.50 6.66 -0.52
CA GLN A 26 17.71 7.05 -1.22
C GLN A 26 18.91 6.18 -0.84
N ASN A 27 18.87 5.57 0.33
CA ASN A 27 19.97 4.77 0.86
C ASN A 27 19.73 3.27 0.75
N HIS A 28 18.54 2.81 1.10
CA HIS A 28 18.20 1.39 1.06
C HIS A 28 16.68 1.20 0.95
N VAL A 29 16.28 0.03 0.43
CA VAL A 29 14.88 -0.37 0.32
C VAL A 29 14.79 -1.81 0.82
N THR A 30 13.99 -2.04 1.86
CA THR A 30 13.83 -3.34 2.48
C THR A 30 12.37 -3.77 2.46
N VAL A 31 12.06 -4.81 1.70
CA VAL A 31 10.71 -5.39 1.65
C VAL A 31 10.51 -6.22 2.92
N ARG A 32 9.39 -6.02 3.59
CA ARG A 32 9.04 -6.79 4.79
C ARG A 32 8.65 -8.21 4.38
N PRO A 33 9.39 -9.24 4.81
CA PRO A 33 9.12 -10.61 4.34
C PRO A 33 7.72 -11.12 4.70
N SER A 34 7.23 -10.79 5.89
CA SER A 34 5.93 -11.24 6.37
C SER A 34 4.75 -10.62 5.61
N VAL A 35 4.96 -9.45 5.01
CA VAL A 35 3.93 -8.75 4.23
C VAL A 35 3.81 -9.30 2.83
N LEU A 36 4.92 -9.77 2.27
CA LEU A 36 4.98 -10.21 0.87
C LEU A 36 3.96 -11.30 0.56
N GLU A 37 3.89 -12.31 1.42
CA GLU A 37 2.95 -13.42 1.24
C GLU A 37 1.50 -12.93 1.24
N VAL A 38 1.16 -12.07 2.18
CA VAL A 38 -0.19 -11.49 2.29
C VAL A 38 -0.51 -10.67 1.04
N LEU A 39 0.43 -9.85 0.60
CA LEU A 39 0.24 -9.01 -0.57
C LEU A 39 0.02 -9.84 -1.83
N LEU A 40 0.77 -10.93 -1.99
CA LEU A 40 0.60 -11.83 -3.13
C LEU A 40 -0.77 -12.50 -3.11
N GLU A 41 -1.28 -12.88 -1.94
CA GLU A 41 -2.62 -13.44 -1.82
C GLU A 41 -3.70 -12.42 -2.18
N ILE A 42 -3.55 -11.18 -1.73
CA ILE A 42 -4.48 -10.10 -2.08
C ILE A 42 -4.47 -9.87 -3.59
N ALA A 43 -3.30 -9.87 -4.21
CA ALA A 43 -3.14 -9.62 -5.63
C ALA A 43 -3.74 -10.70 -6.53
N LYS A 44 -3.98 -11.90 -5.99
CA LYS A 44 -4.66 -12.97 -6.73
C LYS A 44 -6.15 -12.72 -6.90
N ILE A 45 -6.76 -12.00 -5.96
CA ILE A 45 -8.21 -11.81 -5.92
C ILE A 45 -8.63 -10.35 -6.06
N CYS A 46 -7.69 -9.43 -5.99
CA CYS A 46 -7.96 -7.99 -6.11
C CYS A 46 -7.06 -7.37 -7.16
N ASP A 47 -7.52 -6.26 -7.73
CA ASP A 47 -6.70 -5.42 -8.60
C ASP A 47 -5.94 -4.45 -7.71
N VAL A 48 -4.62 -4.65 -7.56
CA VAL A 48 -3.80 -3.93 -6.60
C VAL A 48 -2.87 -2.95 -7.30
N TYR A 49 -2.89 -1.70 -6.84
CA TYR A 49 -1.92 -0.67 -7.22
C TYR A 49 -1.11 -0.29 -6.00
N LEU A 50 0.20 -0.24 -6.16
CA LEU A 50 1.11 0.24 -5.12
C LEU A 50 1.55 1.66 -5.47
N MET A 51 1.81 2.48 -4.49
CA MET A 51 2.17 3.87 -4.74
C MET A 51 3.09 4.43 -3.68
N GLU A 52 3.96 5.35 -4.09
CA GLU A 52 4.83 6.03 -3.16
C GLU A 52 5.35 7.36 -3.69
N HIS A 53 5.60 8.26 -2.75
CA HIS A 53 6.35 9.49 -2.97
C HIS A 53 7.84 9.17 -2.88
N VAL A 54 8.59 9.47 -3.94
CA VAL A 54 10.04 9.31 -3.98
C VAL A 54 10.69 10.64 -4.34
N LEU A 55 11.93 10.81 -3.92
CA LEU A 55 12.64 12.08 -4.08
C LEU A 55 13.44 12.17 -5.39
N ASP A 56 13.74 11.03 -5.99
CA ASP A 56 14.53 10.98 -7.22
C ASP A 56 14.28 9.68 -8.01
N ASP A 57 14.80 9.64 -9.23
CA ASP A 57 14.66 8.48 -10.11
C ASP A 57 15.43 7.27 -9.61
N GLU A 58 16.53 7.49 -8.90
CA GLU A 58 17.32 6.39 -8.32
C GLU A 58 16.52 5.66 -7.24
N SER A 59 15.79 6.40 -6.41
CA SER A 59 14.93 5.80 -5.39
C SER A 59 13.83 4.96 -6.04
N GLU A 60 13.23 5.46 -7.12
CA GLU A 60 12.22 4.73 -7.86
C GLU A 60 12.77 3.39 -8.38
N GLU A 61 13.96 3.41 -8.98
CA GLU A 61 14.61 2.20 -9.48
C GLU A 61 14.95 1.22 -8.36
N LYS A 62 15.43 1.73 -7.22
CA LYS A 62 15.74 0.90 -6.06
C LYS A 62 14.50 0.20 -5.51
N VAL A 63 13.38 0.91 -5.47
CA VAL A 63 12.11 0.33 -5.02
C VAL A 63 11.68 -0.78 -5.98
N LEU A 64 11.67 -0.50 -7.27
CA LEU A 64 11.26 -1.49 -8.27
C LEU A 64 12.17 -2.72 -8.25
N SER A 65 13.49 -2.53 -8.09
CA SER A 65 14.43 -3.63 -8.00
C SER A 65 14.20 -4.48 -6.75
N ALA A 66 13.97 -3.83 -5.61
CA ALA A 66 13.71 -4.55 -4.36
C ALA A 66 12.42 -5.37 -4.44
N LEU A 67 11.36 -4.81 -5.01
CA LEU A 67 10.10 -5.52 -5.19
C LEU A 67 10.26 -6.70 -6.16
N SER A 68 11.01 -6.50 -7.23
CA SER A 68 11.28 -7.55 -8.20
C SER A 68 12.10 -8.68 -7.60
N GLU A 69 13.17 -8.36 -6.86
CA GLU A 69 14.01 -9.34 -6.19
C GLU A 69 13.25 -10.13 -5.12
N ALA A 70 12.27 -9.51 -4.49
CA ALA A 70 11.41 -10.17 -3.53
C ALA A 70 10.40 -11.12 -4.17
N GLY A 71 10.29 -11.11 -5.51
CA GLY A 71 9.39 -12.00 -6.24
C GLY A 71 7.98 -11.45 -6.43
N LEU A 72 7.77 -10.15 -6.22
CA LEU A 72 6.44 -9.57 -6.28
C LEU A 72 5.80 -9.67 -7.67
N PHE A 73 6.61 -9.58 -8.73
CA PHE A 73 6.10 -9.53 -10.09
C PHE A 73 6.06 -10.89 -10.80
N THR A 74 6.44 -11.98 -10.12
CA THR A 74 6.50 -13.30 -10.73
C THR A 74 5.21 -14.11 -10.58
N GLY A 75 4.32 -13.69 -9.68
CA GLY A 75 3.10 -14.42 -9.37
C GLY A 75 1.91 -14.15 -10.28
N GLY A 76 2.03 -13.24 -11.25
CA GLY A 76 0.97 -12.94 -12.20
C GLY A 76 -0.09 -11.96 -11.75
N GLY A 77 -0.16 -11.65 -10.45
CA GLY A 77 -1.16 -10.73 -9.90
C GLY A 77 -0.73 -9.27 -9.92
N LEU A 78 0.56 -9.02 -9.72
CA LEU A 78 1.13 -7.67 -9.73
C LEU A 78 2.13 -7.54 -10.86
N VAL A 79 2.11 -6.37 -11.52
CA VAL A 79 3.06 -6.02 -12.58
C VAL A 79 3.67 -4.65 -12.24
N ARG A 80 4.85 -4.39 -12.82
CA ARG A 80 5.60 -3.15 -12.55
C ARG A 80 4.78 -1.90 -12.86
N GLU A 81 3.94 -1.97 -13.88
CA GLU A 81 3.11 -0.85 -14.34
C GLU A 81 2.06 -0.42 -13.33
N LYS A 82 1.78 -1.28 -12.35
CA LYS A 82 0.85 -0.97 -11.25
C LYS A 82 1.54 -0.40 -10.02
N VAL A 83 2.84 -0.16 -10.09
CA VAL A 83 3.58 0.56 -9.05
C VAL A 83 3.74 2.00 -9.51
N LEU A 84 3.08 2.92 -8.82
CA LEU A 84 3.00 4.32 -9.22
C LEU A 84 3.85 5.19 -8.30
N PHE A 85 4.56 6.14 -8.88
CA PHE A 85 5.42 7.04 -8.12
C PHE A 85 4.98 8.48 -8.32
N CYS A 86 5.11 9.29 -7.28
CA CYS A 86 4.82 10.71 -7.32
C CYS A 86 5.97 11.49 -6.65
N SER A 87 6.06 12.76 -6.97
CA SER A 87 7.13 13.63 -6.49
C SER A 87 6.75 14.46 -5.26
N THR A 88 5.51 14.34 -4.80
CA THR A 88 5.03 15.05 -3.61
C THR A 88 4.24 14.10 -2.72
N GLU A 89 4.20 14.42 -1.42
CA GLU A 89 3.44 13.62 -0.46
C GLU A 89 1.96 13.56 -0.82
N ILE A 90 1.40 14.68 -1.24
CA ILE A 90 -0.01 14.78 -1.59
C ILE A 90 -0.34 14.10 -2.93
N GLY A 91 0.69 13.78 -3.73
CA GLY A 91 0.49 13.09 -5.02
C GLY A 91 -0.23 11.76 -4.89
N ARG A 92 -0.07 11.08 -3.75
CA ARG A 92 -0.79 9.82 -3.50
C ARG A 92 -2.30 10.03 -3.47
N THR A 93 -2.77 11.13 -2.90
CA THR A 93 -4.20 11.40 -2.87
C THR A 93 -4.78 11.56 -4.27
N SER A 94 -3.99 12.14 -5.18
CA SER A 94 -4.41 12.29 -6.58
C SER A 94 -4.58 10.93 -7.26
N PHE A 95 -3.64 10.02 -7.06
CA PHE A 95 -3.74 8.66 -7.60
C PHE A 95 -4.99 7.95 -7.07
N VAL A 96 -5.18 8.02 -5.75
CA VAL A 96 -6.29 7.33 -5.10
C VAL A 96 -7.63 7.88 -5.59
N ARG A 97 -7.76 9.20 -5.70
CA ARG A 97 -9.00 9.81 -6.16
C ARG A 97 -9.28 9.51 -7.63
N GLN A 98 -8.25 9.34 -8.43
CA GLN A 98 -8.37 8.99 -9.84
C GLN A 98 -8.76 7.53 -10.05
N LEU A 99 -8.15 6.64 -9.27
CA LEU A 99 -8.39 5.20 -9.38
C LEU A 99 -9.71 4.76 -8.73
N GLU A 100 -10.20 5.52 -7.78
CA GLU A 100 -11.43 5.22 -7.04
C GLU A 100 -11.48 3.79 -6.51
N PRO A 101 -10.45 3.36 -5.70
CA PRO A 101 -10.42 2.00 -5.22
C PRO A 101 -11.51 1.73 -4.18
N ASP A 102 -11.82 0.46 -3.97
CA ASP A 102 -12.70 0.04 -2.89
C ASP A 102 -12.01 0.18 -1.54
N TRP A 103 -10.72 -0.12 -1.50
CA TRP A 103 -9.89 -0.02 -0.30
C TRP A 103 -8.62 0.76 -0.59
N HIS A 104 -8.24 1.64 0.33
CA HIS A 104 -6.92 2.27 0.34
C HIS A 104 -6.21 1.92 1.64
N ILE A 105 -4.95 1.52 1.53
CA ILE A 105 -4.09 1.15 2.66
C ILE A 105 -2.94 2.14 2.75
N ASP A 106 -2.79 2.81 3.88
CA ASP A 106 -1.78 3.84 4.05
C ASP A 106 -1.29 3.91 5.49
N SER A 107 -0.08 4.40 5.66
CA SER A 107 0.55 4.59 6.97
C SER A 107 0.53 6.05 7.43
N SER A 108 0.06 6.98 6.59
CA SER A 108 0.00 8.41 6.92
C SER A 108 -1.38 8.74 7.47
N PRO A 109 -1.49 9.19 8.73
CA PRO A 109 -2.79 9.58 9.29
C PRO A 109 -3.40 10.76 8.56
N GLU A 110 -2.57 11.67 8.03
CA GLU A 110 -3.05 12.83 7.29
C GLU A 110 -3.72 12.45 5.97
N ILE A 111 -3.09 11.53 5.22
CA ILE A 111 -3.64 11.04 3.95
C ILE A 111 -4.94 10.28 4.21
N VAL A 112 -4.95 9.41 5.21
CA VAL A 112 -6.14 8.64 5.59
C VAL A 112 -7.28 9.60 5.95
N HIS A 113 -6.99 10.64 6.71
CA HIS A 113 -8.00 11.63 7.08
C HIS A 113 -8.56 12.36 5.86
N GLN A 114 -7.67 12.81 4.96
CA GLN A 114 -8.08 13.53 3.75
C GLN A 114 -8.95 12.67 2.82
N LEU A 115 -8.69 11.38 2.76
CA LEU A 115 -9.39 10.45 1.87
C LEU A 115 -10.68 9.88 2.47
N SER A 116 -10.94 10.08 3.75
CA SER A 116 -12.04 9.42 4.45
C SER A 116 -13.42 9.69 3.86
N ARG A 117 -13.62 10.85 3.20
CA ARG A 117 -14.88 11.20 2.54
C ARG A 117 -15.01 10.63 1.12
N PHE A 118 -13.89 10.22 0.51
CA PHE A 118 -13.85 9.88 -0.90
C PHE A 118 -13.72 8.38 -1.15
N ILE A 119 -13.19 7.63 -0.19
CA ILE A 119 -12.89 6.21 -0.36
C ILE A 119 -13.81 5.39 0.53
N LYS A 120 -14.34 4.31 -0.04
CA LYS A 120 -15.31 3.46 0.63
C LYS A 120 -14.77 2.89 1.93
N TYR A 121 -13.56 2.31 1.89
CA TYR A 121 -12.91 1.73 3.06
C TYR A 121 -11.43 2.06 3.05
N GLN A 122 -10.87 2.28 4.25
CA GLN A 122 -9.43 2.48 4.40
C GLN A 122 -8.90 1.62 5.55
N LEU A 123 -7.67 1.15 5.38
CA LEU A 123 -6.90 0.49 6.43
C LEU A 123 -5.70 1.37 6.75
N HIS A 124 -5.66 1.89 7.97
CA HIS A 124 -4.56 2.70 8.46
C HIS A 124 -3.57 1.79 9.20
N ILE A 125 -2.36 1.68 8.66
CA ILE A 125 -1.30 0.88 9.27
C ILE A 125 -0.47 1.79 10.18
N SER A 126 -0.49 1.48 11.47
CA SER A 126 0.27 2.24 12.45
C SER A 126 0.71 1.30 13.58
N PRO A 127 2.00 1.35 13.98
CA PRO A 127 2.48 0.54 15.10
C PRO A 127 1.89 0.97 16.42
N GLN A 128 1.32 2.18 16.49
CA GLN A 128 0.68 2.70 17.68
C GLN A 128 -0.82 2.66 17.51
N GLN A 129 -1.52 2.34 18.60
CA GLN A 129 -2.97 2.36 18.58
C GLN A 129 -3.46 3.81 18.43
N THR A 130 -4.26 4.05 17.41
CA THR A 130 -4.81 5.36 17.11
C THR A 130 -6.33 5.35 17.25
N GLU A 131 -6.90 6.52 17.52
CA GLU A 131 -8.34 6.67 17.54
C GLU A 131 -8.90 6.54 16.12
N ARG A 132 -10.07 5.94 16.02
CA ARG A 132 -10.75 5.77 14.76
C ARG A 132 -11.26 7.12 14.25
N VAL A 133 -10.78 7.53 13.08
CA VAL A 133 -11.11 8.83 12.49
C VAL A 133 -12.53 8.84 11.94
N SER A 134 -13.02 7.69 11.49
CA SER A 134 -14.27 7.57 10.75
C SER A 134 -14.73 6.11 10.79
N PRO A 135 -16.03 5.82 10.65
CA PRO A 135 -16.52 4.44 10.65
C PRO A 135 -15.96 3.56 9.53
N ASN A 136 -15.53 4.17 8.42
CA ASN A 136 -15.00 3.45 7.27
C ASN A 136 -13.48 3.30 7.30
N VAL A 137 -12.82 3.73 8.39
CA VAL A 137 -11.38 3.62 8.54
C VAL A 137 -11.08 2.57 9.62
N PHE A 138 -10.37 1.53 9.23
CA PHE A 138 -9.91 0.47 10.12
C PHE A 138 -8.43 0.68 10.40
N SER A 139 -7.94 0.15 11.52
CA SER A 139 -6.53 0.32 11.91
C SER A 139 -5.92 -1.02 12.30
N SER A 140 -4.65 -1.18 12.00
CA SER A 140 -3.87 -2.35 12.40
C SER A 140 -2.40 -1.96 12.53
N ALA A 141 -1.65 -2.72 13.30
CA ALA A 141 -0.21 -2.50 13.44
C ALA A 141 0.54 -2.87 12.15
N SER A 142 0.03 -3.81 11.39
CA SER A 142 0.63 -4.25 10.14
C SER A 142 -0.43 -4.86 9.23
N LEU A 143 -0.08 -4.96 7.94
CA LEU A 143 -0.96 -5.57 6.94
C LEU A 143 -1.17 -7.05 7.23
N GLU A 144 -0.11 -7.76 7.55
CA GLU A 144 -0.16 -9.19 7.85
C GLU A 144 -0.98 -9.47 9.12
N GLN A 145 -0.92 -8.59 10.10
CA GLN A 145 -1.70 -8.76 11.31
C GLN A 145 -3.20 -8.60 11.06
N PHE A 146 -3.57 -7.65 10.22
CA PHE A 146 -4.97 -7.42 9.87
C PHE A 146 -5.57 -8.64 9.15
N PHE A 147 -4.88 -9.12 8.12
CA PHE A 147 -5.35 -10.27 7.33
C PHE A 147 -5.19 -11.59 8.07
N GLY A 148 -4.12 -11.75 8.88
CA GLY A 148 -3.96 -12.91 9.73
C GLY A 148 -5.08 -13.08 10.74
N GLY A 149 -5.58 -11.97 11.29
CA GLY A 149 -6.73 -11.97 12.18
C GLY A 149 -8.02 -12.41 11.51
N LEU A 150 -8.16 -12.13 10.21
CA LEU A 150 -9.33 -12.56 9.43
C LEU A 150 -9.29 -14.05 9.12
N ASP A 151 -8.10 -14.60 8.88
CA ASP A 151 -7.93 -16.02 8.56
C ASP A 151 -8.21 -16.94 9.73
N GLN A 152 -8.18 -16.42 10.95
CA GLN A 152 -8.39 -17.20 12.16
C GLN A 152 -9.87 -17.36 12.56
N ARG A 153 -10.75 -16.88 11.72
CA ARG A 153 -12.19 -16.98 11.96
C ARG A 153 -12.81 -18.24 11.41
#